data_d9f880f6c1014168ce5cc980076e0c85
#
_entry.id   d9f880f6c1014168ce5cc980076e0c85
#
_cell.length_a   1.000
_cell.length_b   1.000
_cell.length_c   1.000
_cell.angle_alpha   90.00
_cell.angle_beta   90.00
_cell.angle_gamma   90.00
#
_symmetry.space_group_name_H-M   'P 1'
#
loop_
_entity.id
_entity.type
_entity.pdbx_description
1 polymer ?
#
loop_
_entity_poly.entity_id
_entity_poly.type
_entity_poly.pdbx_seq_one_letter_code
_entity_poly.pdbx_strand_id
1 'polypeptide(L)'
;MFNHEKQLFHPMEVERPNPQFAALLQEQLGGANGELKAAMQYMSQSFRMKDPEIKDLFLDIAAEELGHMEMVAQTINLPDGHDIDASTVPAGEIQSHVLLGLNPGLINASGYSWTGDYVTVTGDLCANLFSNIASNRGPRQSMNTFTGKFGNKKVKETI
;
A
#
# COMPACT_ATOMS: atom_id res chain seq x y z
N MET A 1 -20.05 6.30 -6.44
CA MET A 1 -19.38 5.89 -7.70
C MET A 1 -17.93 6.28 -7.58
N PHE A 2 -17.01 5.34 -7.82
CA PHE A 2 -15.58 5.62 -7.78
C PHE A 2 -15.14 6.15 -9.15
N ASN A 3 -14.47 7.30 -9.15
CA ASN A 3 -13.90 7.90 -10.35
C ASN A 3 -12.38 7.81 -10.26
N HIS A 4 -11.73 7.38 -11.34
CA HIS A 4 -10.28 7.43 -11.45
C HIS A 4 -9.88 8.78 -12.06
N GLU A 5 -9.09 9.55 -11.33
CA GLU A 5 -8.44 10.75 -11.85
C GLU A 5 -7.13 10.36 -12.55
N LYS A 6 -6.82 11.08 -13.65
CA LYS A 6 -5.60 10.80 -14.42
C LYS A 6 -4.31 11.35 -13.78
N GLN A 7 -4.41 11.91 -12.59
CA GLN A 7 -3.30 12.47 -11.83
C GLN A 7 -3.19 11.75 -10.50
N LEU A 8 -1.98 11.41 -10.11
CA LEU A 8 -1.68 10.98 -8.74
C LEU A 8 -1.91 12.15 -7.77
N PHE A 9 -2.22 11.87 -6.52
CA PHE A 9 -2.33 12.91 -5.48
C PHE A 9 -1.04 13.73 -5.36
N HIS A 10 0.12 13.06 -5.51
CA HIS A 10 1.42 13.70 -5.53
C HIS A 10 2.29 13.07 -6.62
N PRO A 11 3.16 13.87 -7.29
CA PRO A 11 4.13 13.32 -8.23
C PRO A 11 5.14 12.45 -7.49
N MET A 12 5.35 11.23 -7.99
CA MET A 12 6.28 10.27 -7.40
C MET A 12 7.65 10.41 -8.07
N GLU A 13 8.70 10.58 -7.27
CA GLU A 13 10.08 10.67 -7.74
C GLU A 13 11.00 9.83 -6.89
N VAL A 14 11.95 9.14 -7.53
CA VAL A 14 13.04 8.44 -6.85
C VAL A 14 14.38 8.92 -7.40
N GLU A 15 15.38 9.09 -6.55
CA GLU A 15 16.69 9.58 -6.96
C GLU A 15 17.44 8.56 -7.83
N ARG A 16 17.25 7.28 -7.55
CA ARG A 16 17.86 6.16 -8.27
C ARG A 16 17.09 4.87 -8.03
N PRO A 17 17.09 3.93 -8.97
CA PRO A 17 16.50 2.60 -8.79
C PRO A 17 17.07 1.89 -7.56
N ASN A 18 16.20 1.26 -6.79
CA ASN A 18 16.56 0.44 -5.63
C ASN A 18 15.59 -0.75 -5.51
N PRO A 19 15.91 -1.90 -6.12
CA PRO A 19 15.03 -3.07 -6.11
C PRO A 19 14.70 -3.63 -4.72
N GLN A 20 15.64 -3.53 -3.77
CA GLN A 20 15.40 -3.95 -2.39
C GLN A 20 14.35 -3.07 -1.72
N PHE A 21 14.38 -1.77 -1.99
CA PHE A 21 13.38 -0.85 -1.48
C PHE A 21 12.01 -1.08 -2.13
N ALA A 22 11.96 -1.34 -3.43
CA ALA A 22 10.73 -1.70 -4.14
C ALA A 22 10.07 -2.95 -3.52
N ALA A 23 10.87 -4.01 -3.24
CA ALA A 23 10.38 -5.22 -2.59
C ALA A 23 9.82 -4.96 -1.18
N LEU A 24 10.44 -4.05 -0.41
CA LEU A 24 9.93 -3.67 0.92
C LEU A 24 8.64 -2.84 0.84
N LEU A 25 8.51 -1.96 -0.17
CA LEU A 25 7.28 -1.19 -0.42
C LEU A 25 6.09 -2.10 -0.75
N GLN A 26 6.33 -3.33 -1.20
CA GLN A 26 5.28 -4.31 -1.44
C GLN A 26 4.45 -4.61 -0.17
N GLU A 27 5.02 -4.45 1.05
CA GLU A 27 4.27 -4.53 2.30
C GLU A 27 3.21 -3.43 2.42
N GLN A 28 3.49 -2.23 1.88
CA GLN A 28 2.52 -1.12 1.88
C GLN A 28 1.41 -1.34 0.86
N LEU A 29 1.66 -2.12 -0.19
CA LEU A 29 0.64 -2.44 -1.19
C LEU A 29 -0.24 -3.60 -0.76
N GLY A 30 0.35 -4.76 -0.51
CA GLY A 30 -0.36 -6.03 -0.30
C GLY A 30 -0.22 -6.64 1.10
N GLY A 31 0.39 -5.92 2.04
CA GLY A 31 0.54 -6.39 3.42
C GLY A 31 -0.71 -6.28 4.27
N ALA A 32 -0.63 -6.85 5.48
CA ALA A 32 -1.74 -6.89 6.45
C ALA A 32 -2.15 -5.51 6.97
N ASN A 33 -1.31 -4.49 6.81
CA ASN A 33 -1.59 -3.09 7.12
C ASN A 33 -1.31 -2.18 5.91
N GLY A 34 -1.34 -2.72 4.69
CA GLY A 34 -1.13 -1.97 3.46
C GLY A 34 -2.39 -1.24 3.00
N GLU A 35 -2.23 -0.39 1.97
CA GLU A 35 -3.27 0.49 1.45
C GLU A 35 -4.48 -0.29 0.90
N LEU A 36 -4.24 -1.44 0.25
CA LEU A 36 -5.35 -2.29 -0.20
C LEU A 36 -6.20 -2.78 0.96
N LYS A 37 -5.57 -3.19 2.08
CA LYS A 37 -6.29 -3.60 3.28
C LYS A 37 -7.08 -2.43 3.87
N ALA A 38 -6.51 -1.25 3.95
CA ALA A 38 -7.18 -0.06 4.46
C ALA A 38 -8.41 0.27 3.61
N ALA A 39 -8.27 0.37 2.29
CA ALA A 39 -9.38 0.62 1.37
C ALA A 39 -10.51 -0.39 1.54
N MET A 40 -10.19 -1.70 1.53
CA MET A 40 -11.20 -2.76 1.66
C MET A 40 -11.85 -2.77 3.05
N GLN A 41 -11.13 -2.41 4.10
CA GLN A 41 -11.66 -2.35 5.46
C GLN A 41 -12.65 -1.21 5.63
N TYR A 42 -12.31 0.02 5.24
CA TYR A 42 -13.23 1.15 5.29
C TYR A 42 -14.48 0.91 4.44
N MET A 43 -14.31 0.41 3.22
CA MET A 43 -15.44 0.07 2.34
C MET A 43 -16.36 -0.98 2.98
N SER A 44 -15.80 -2.08 3.49
CA SER A 44 -16.60 -3.17 4.11
C SER A 44 -17.31 -2.73 5.37
N GLN A 45 -16.67 -1.89 6.18
CA GLN A 45 -17.28 -1.33 7.39
C GLN A 45 -18.42 -0.38 7.03
N SER A 46 -18.33 0.39 5.94
CA SER A 46 -19.36 1.34 5.48
C SER A 46 -20.70 0.66 5.17
N PHE A 47 -20.68 -0.58 4.68
CA PHE A 47 -21.91 -1.27 4.26
C PHE A 47 -22.92 -1.50 5.39
N ARG A 48 -22.47 -1.52 6.63
CA ARG A 48 -23.33 -1.69 7.81
C ARG A 48 -23.61 -0.41 8.58
N MET A 49 -23.03 0.73 8.15
CA MET A 49 -23.31 2.02 8.79
C MET A 49 -24.73 2.46 8.50
N LYS A 50 -25.46 2.80 9.60
CA LYS A 50 -26.83 3.32 9.52
C LYS A 50 -26.83 4.84 9.34
N ASP A 51 -25.87 5.51 9.91
CA ASP A 51 -25.69 6.95 9.77
C ASP A 51 -25.10 7.25 8.38
N PRO A 52 -25.79 8.03 7.54
CA PRO A 52 -25.35 8.31 6.18
C PRO A 52 -24.08 9.15 6.14
N GLU A 53 -23.86 10.08 7.07
CA GLU A 53 -22.68 10.94 7.10
C GLU A 53 -21.43 10.11 7.44
N ILE A 54 -21.53 9.21 8.42
CA ILE A 54 -20.44 8.30 8.76
C ILE A 54 -20.17 7.32 7.62
N LYS A 55 -21.23 6.83 6.97
CA LYS A 55 -21.08 5.95 5.80
C LYS A 55 -20.33 6.64 4.68
N ASP A 56 -20.70 7.86 4.35
CA ASP A 56 -20.06 8.63 3.28
C ASP A 56 -18.62 8.93 3.63
N LEU A 57 -18.31 9.31 4.87
CA LEU A 57 -16.94 9.49 5.34
C LEU A 57 -16.10 8.22 5.16
N PHE A 58 -16.61 7.04 5.51
CA PHE A 58 -15.88 5.79 5.34
C PHE A 58 -15.63 5.45 3.87
N LEU A 59 -16.58 5.77 2.99
CA LEU A 59 -16.43 5.58 1.54
C LEU A 59 -15.44 6.57 0.93
N ASP A 60 -15.43 7.82 1.41
CA ASP A 60 -14.45 8.83 0.99
C ASP A 60 -13.03 8.40 1.38
N ILE A 61 -12.83 7.95 2.62
CA ILE A 61 -11.54 7.42 3.06
C ILE A 61 -11.14 6.18 2.23
N ALA A 62 -12.08 5.26 1.97
CA ALA A 62 -11.78 4.09 1.15
C ALA A 62 -11.31 4.47 -0.27
N ALA A 63 -11.90 5.51 -0.86
CA ALA A 63 -11.48 6.02 -2.16
C ALA A 63 -10.10 6.69 -2.10
N GLU A 64 -9.79 7.41 -1.02
CA GLU A 64 -8.49 8.02 -0.77
C GLU A 64 -7.39 6.95 -0.64
N GLU A 65 -7.65 5.86 0.11
CA GLU A 65 -6.72 4.73 0.27
C GLU A 65 -6.44 3.99 -1.06
N LEU A 66 -7.40 3.96 -1.99
CA LEU A 66 -7.15 3.46 -3.34
C LEU A 66 -6.18 4.38 -4.11
N GLY A 67 -6.25 5.70 -3.90
CA GLY A 67 -5.29 6.65 -4.44
C GLY A 67 -3.89 6.48 -3.83
N HIS A 68 -3.80 6.24 -2.53
CA HIS A 68 -2.53 5.90 -1.87
C HIS A 68 -1.96 4.59 -2.42
N MET A 69 -2.79 3.57 -2.61
CA MET A 69 -2.38 2.31 -3.23
C MET A 69 -1.76 2.54 -4.62
N GLU A 70 -2.37 3.42 -5.44
CA GLU A 70 -1.84 3.78 -6.75
C GLU A 70 -0.46 4.44 -6.63
N MET A 71 -0.28 5.39 -5.70
CA MET A 71 1.02 6.04 -5.46
C MET A 71 2.09 5.04 -5.01
N VAL A 72 1.75 4.11 -4.11
CA VAL A 72 2.67 3.05 -3.68
C VAL A 72 3.07 2.16 -4.85
N ALA A 73 2.10 1.74 -5.68
CA ALA A 73 2.36 0.93 -6.86
C ALA A 73 3.26 1.65 -7.87
N GLN A 74 3.03 2.92 -8.14
CA GLN A 74 3.89 3.74 -8.98
C GLN A 74 5.29 3.90 -8.37
N THR A 75 5.38 4.07 -7.05
CA THR A 75 6.67 4.16 -6.37
C THR A 75 7.45 2.86 -6.48
N ILE A 76 6.80 1.70 -6.44
CA ILE A 76 7.46 0.39 -6.66
C ILE A 76 8.01 0.31 -8.09
N ASN A 77 7.26 0.76 -9.09
CA ASN A 77 7.69 0.73 -10.49
C ASN A 77 8.92 1.64 -10.77
N LEU A 78 9.05 2.77 -10.09
CA LEU A 78 10.16 3.70 -10.28
C LEU A 78 11.52 3.14 -9.83
N PRO A 79 11.65 2.53 -8.61
CA PRO A 79 12.88 1.90 -8.17
C PRO A 79 13.18 0.58 -8.89
N ASP A 80 12.18 -0.04 -9.47
CA ASP A 80 12.31 -1.33 -10.16
C ASP A 80 13.13 -1.20 -11.44
N GLY A 81 13.11 -0.01 -12.07
CA GLY A 81 13.85 0.27 -13.32
C GLY A 81 13.43 -0.72 -14.40
N HIS A 82 12.66 -0.31 -15.36
CA HIS A 82 12.16 -1.16 -16.46
C HIS A 82 13.25 -1.92 -17.26
N ASP A 83 14.53 -1.72 -16.92
CA ASP A 83 15.71 -2.29 -17.58
C ASP A 83 16.49 -3.27 -16.67
N ILE A 84 15.88 -3.84 -15.64
CA ILE A 84 16.57 -4.84 -14.83
C ILE A 84 16.72 -6.11 -15.67
N ASP A 85 17.97 -6.46 -15.98
CA ASP A 85 18.30 -7.74 -16.58
C ASP A 85 17.94 -8.86 -15.58
N ALA A 86 16.86 -9.59 -15.89
CA ALA A 86 16.37 -10.69 -15.07
C ALA A 86 17.44 -11.76 -14.77
N SER A 87 18.50 -11.83 -15.58
CA SER A 87 19.62 -12.73 -15.38
C SER A 87 20.51 -12.37 -14.19
N THR A 88 20.41 -11.12 -13.71
CA THR A 88 21.20 -10.62 -12.56
C THR A 88 20.51 -10.84 -11.21
N VAL A 89 19.24 -11.28 -11.20
CA VAL A 89 18.47 -11.51 -9.99
C VAL A 89 18.60 -12.98 -9.57
N PRO A 90 19.10 -13.29 -8.35
CA PRO A 90 19.23 -14.66 -7.89
C PRO A 90 17.87 -15.37 -7.85
N ALA A 91 17.78 -16.55 -8.48
CA ALA A 91 16.57 -17.36 -8.44
C ALA A 91 16.23 -17.77 -7.00
N GLY A 92 14.99 -17.54 -6.59
CA GLY A 92 14.48 -17.94 -5.27
C GLY A 92 14.38 -16.83 -4.23
N GLU A 93 14.84 -15.61 -4.52
CA GLU A 93 14.58 -14.48 -3.64
C GLU A 93 13.21 -13.85 -3.95
N ILE A 94 12.53 -13.34 -2.92
CA ILE A 94 11.24 -12.64 -3.04
C ILE A 94 11.33 -11.47 -4.00
N GLN A 95 12.48 -10.80 -4.03
CA GLN A 95 12.82 -9.76 -4.98
C GLN A 95 12.63 -10.24 -6.42
N SER A 96 12.99 -11.50 -6.75
CA SER A 96 12.79 -12.05 -8.07
C SER A 96 11.31 -12.22 -8.43
N HIS A 97 10.44 -12.51 -7.46
CA HIS A 97 9.01 -12.66 -7.69
C HIS A 97 8.32 -11.32 -8.00
N VAL A 98 8.67 -10.28 -7.27
CA VAL A 98 8.18 -8.92 -7.52
C VAL A 98 8.78 -8.37 -8.82
N LEU A 99 10.07 -8.58 -9.04
CA LEU A 99 10.82 -8.02 -10.18
C LEU A 99 10.58 -8.79 -11.48
N LEU A 100 10.47 -10.12 -11.45
CA LEU A 100 10.19 -10.93 -12.64
C LEU A 100 8.75 -10.85 -13.11
N GLY A 101 7.83 -10.45 -12.23
CA GLY A 101 6.46 -10.10 -12.61
C GLY A 101 6.36 -8.75 -13.30
N LEU A 102 7.37 -7.90 -13.22
CA LEU A 102 7.46 -6.55 -13.78
C LEU A 102 6.35 -5.59 -13.35
N ASN A 103 5.56 -5.97 -12.33
CA ASN A 103 4.47 -5.16 -11.81
C ASN A 103 4.31 -5.33 -10.31
N PRO A 104 3.88 -4.27 -9.58
CA PRO A 104 3.42 -4.40 -8.21
C PRO A 104 2.31 -5.44 -8.13
N GLY A 105 2.46 -6.41 -7.24
CA GLY A 105 1.49 -7.48 -7.04
C GLY A 105 0.69 -7.31 -5.75
N LEU A 106 -0.46 -7.97 -5.65
CA LEU A 106 -1.23 -8.03 -4.41
C LEU A 106 -0.62 -9.06 -3.44
N ILE A 107 0.66 -8.84 -3.12
CA ILE A 107 1.47 -9.65 -2.21
C ILE A 107 2.17 -8.74 -1.21
N ASN A 108 2.53 -9.28 -0.05
CA ASN A 108 3.35 -8.55 0.92
C ASN A 108 4.87 -8.65 0.59
N ALA A 109 5.71 -8.00 1.39
CA ALA A 109 7.18 -8.04 1.21
C ALA A 109 7.80 -9.44 1.35
N SER A 110 7.07 -10.39 1.92
CA SER A 110 7.48 -11.80 2.03
C SER A 110 6.93 -12.69 0.91
N GLY A 111 6.22 -12.12 -0.08
CA GLY A 111 5.64 -12.84 -1.20
C GLY A 111 4.32 -13.56 -0.91
N TYR A 112 3.73 -13.38 0.26
CA TYR A 112 2.42 -13.94 0.59
C TYR A 112 1.32 -13.11 -0.06
N SER A 113 0.38 -13.80 -0.71
CA SER A 113 -0.79 -13.16 -1.32
C SER A 113 -1.64 -12.43 -0.29
N TRP A 114 -2.17 -11.28 -0.69
CA TRP A 114 -3.17 -10.56 0.09
C TRP A 114 -4.41 -11.45 0.32
N THR A 115 -5.02 -11.34 1.49
CA THR A 115 -6.23 -12.08 1.86
C THR A 115 -7.26 -11.18 2.51
N GLY A 116 -8.54 -11.49 2.28
CA GLY A 116 -9.66 -10.83 2.96
C GLY A 116 -9.66 -10.99 4.48
N ASP A 117 -8.91 -11.95 5.02
CA ASP A 117 -8.74 -12.18 6.46
C ASP A 117 -8.03 -11.01 7.16
N TYR A 118 -7.34 -10.16 6.41
CA TYR A 118 -6.76 -8.93 6.95
C TYR A 118 -7.81 -7.87 7.32
N VAL A 119 -9.02 -7.98 6.75
CA VAL A 119 -10.08 -6.98 6.91
C VAL A 119 -10.86 -7.22 8.20
N THR A 120 -10.86 -6.23 9.09
CA THR A 120 -11.62 -6.29 10.35
C THR A 120 -12.96 -5.57 10.20
N VAL A 121 -14.06 -6.32 10.41
CA VAL A 121 -15.43 -5.77 10.45
C VAL A 121 -16.13 -6.35 11.65
N THR A 122 -16.27 -5.57 12.71
CA THR A 122 -16.85 -6.04 13.99
C THR A 122 -18.35 -5.80 14.10
N GLY A 123 -18.90 -4.85 13.32
CA GLY A 123 -20.28 -4.37 13.47
C GLY A 123 -20.45 -3.32 14.57
N ASP A 124 -19.43 -3.05 15.38
CA ASP A 124 -19.36 -1.96 16.34
C ASP A 124 -18.53 -0.81 15.80
N LEU A 125 -19.08 0.40 15.78
CA LEU A 125 -18.42 1.58 15.21
C LEU A 125 -17.12 1.92 15.94
N CYS A 126 -17.13 1.90 17.28
CA CYS A 126 -15.95 2.26 18.06
C CYS A 126 -14.81 1.24 17.85
N ALA A 127 -15.13 -0.07 17.87
CA ALA A 127 -14.16 -1.11 17.60
C ALA A 127 -13.58 -1.02 16.19
N ASN A 128 -14.41 -0.72 15.19
CA ASN A 128 -13.96 -0.49 13.82
C ASN A 128 -13.02 0.72 13.73
N LEU A 129 -13.36 1.85 14.36
CA LEU A 129 -12.52 3.06 14.39
C LEU A 129 -11.17 2.80 15.05
N PHE A 130 -11.13 2.09 16.19
CA PHE A 130 -9.88 1.71 16.84
C PHE A 130 -9.02 0.79 15.95
N SER A 131 -9.64 -0.16 15.27
CA SER A 131 -8.95 -1.01 14.30
C SER A 131 -8.34 -0.19 13.15
N ASN A 132 -9.07 0.79 12.62
CA ASN A 132 -8.60 1.67 11.56
C ASN A 132 -7.40 2.52 12.03
N ILE A 133 -7.49 3.14 13.21
CA ILE A 133 -6.39 3.92 13.80
C ILE A 133 -5.14 3.04 14.00
N ALA A 134 -5.32 1.81 14.48
CA ALA A 134 -4.20 0.89 14.69
C ALA A 134 -3.55 0.50 13.37
N SER A 135 -4.34 0.24 12.34
CA SER A 135 -3.85 -0.09 10.97
C SER A 135 -3.03 1.05 10.36
N ASN A 136 -3.54 2.28 10.42
CA ASN A 136 -2.87 3.45 9.82
C ASN A 136 -1.55 3.83 10.52
N ARG A 137 -1.32 3.36 11.73
CA ARG A 137 -0.03 3.58 12.44
C ARG A 137 1.08 2.65 11.97
N GLY A 138 0.75 1.44 11.55
CA GLY A 138 1.71 0.44 11.08
C GLY A 138 2.53 0.91 9.88
N PRO A 139 1.90 1.36 8.78
CA PRO A 139 2.58 1.90 7.61
C PRO A 139 3.56 3.02 7.92
N ARG A 140 3.14 4.02 8.70
CA ARG A 140 4.01 5.15 9.10
C ARG A 140 5.26 4.71 9.86
N GLN A 141 5.17 3.72 10.75
CA GLN A 141 6.32 3.19 11.48
C GLN A 141 7.26 2.43 10.54
N SER A 142 6.71 1.61 9.65
CA SER A 142 7.48 0.87 8.65
C SER A 142 8.24 1.82 7.72
N MET A 143 7.56 2.84 7.17
CA MET A 143 8.17 3.85 6.31
C MET A 143 9.28 4.62 7.00
N ASN A 144 9.08 5.05 8.26
CA ASN A 144 10.11 5.73 9.03
C ASN A 144 11.35 4.85 9.24
N THR A 145 11.15 3.56 9.46
CA THR A 145 12.24 2.60 9.60
C THR A 145 12.98 2.39 8.27
N PHE A 146 12.24 2.28 7.17
CA PHE A 146 12.79 2.06 5.83
C PHE A 146 13.54 3.28 5.31
N THR A 147 12.95 4.47 5.39
CA THR A 147 13.62 5.71 4.94
C THR A 147 14.85 6.05 5.78
N GLY A 148 14.84 5.72 7.07
CA GLY A 148 16.00 5.85 7.95
C GLY A 148 17.16 4.93 7.56
N LYS A 149 16.89 3.71 7.05
CA LYS A 149 17.91 2.76 6.61
C LYS A 149 18.48 3.07 5.23
N PHE A 150 17.69 3.61 4.32
CA PHE A 150 18.07 3.78 2.90
C PHE A 150 18.33 5.23 2.49
N GLY A 151 18.19 6.19 3.39
CA GLY A 151 18.58 7.59 3.17
C GLY A 151 17.73 8.35 2.13
N ASN A 152 16.60 7.80 1.69
CA ASN A 152 15.77 8.43 0.68
C ASN A 152 14.78 9.41 1.31
N LYS A 153 15.20 10.69 1.42
CA LYS A 153 14.46 11.75 2.10
C LYS A 153 13.17 12.14 1.38
N LYS A 154 13.14 12.03 0.04
CA LYS A 154 11.98 12.44 -0.79
C LYS A 154 10.77 11.52 -0.63
N VAL A 155 10.96 10.22 -0.50
CA VAL A 155 9.85 9.27 -0.27
C VAL A 155 9.16 9.51 1.08
N LYS A 156 9.89 10.07 2.05
CA LYS A 156 9.38 10.34 3.40
C LYS A 156 8.38 11.49 3.48
N GLU A 157 8.42 12.41 2.52
CA GLU A 157 7.58 13.62 2.50
C GLU A 157 6.30 13.43 1.68
N THR A 158 6.15 12.28 1.00
CA THR A 158 5.10 12.08 -0.01
C THR A 158 4.03 11.06 0.42
N ILE A 159 4.30 10.22 1.41
CA ILE A 159 3.35 9.22 1.97
C ILE A 159 3.24 9.46 3.51
#